data_74b7cd8b4351d4b2669042e0381466b8
#
_entry.id   74b7cd8b4351d4b2669042e0381466b8
#
_cell.length_a   1.000
_cell.length_b   1.000
_cell.length_c   1.000
_cell.angle_alpha   90.00
_cell.angle_beta   90.00
_cell.angle_gamma   90.00
#
_symmetry.space_group_name_H-M   'P 1'
#
loop_
_entity.id
_entity.type
_entity.pdbx_description
1 polymer ?
#
loop_
_entity_poly.entity_id
_entity_poly.type
_entity_poly.pdbx_seq_one_letter_code
_entity_poly.pdbx_strand_id
1 'polypeptide(L)'
;GYTEAAVIADKGVTPAQIPDLKGIEGDNSDHYPGVRNVSSAATPLLKEYGSVEGIYAAIDACEGDAKEEKALFAFWKDSLGIKRSPLNALKAGRADAALCKDLATIRLYCFSEDLLTGKEYRTCKIAEFNKKLLRLGIQSAFLPEF
;
A
#
# COMPACT_ATOMS: atom_id res chain seq x y z
N GLY A 1 1.66 21.48 -4.80
CA GLY A 1 1.14 20.12 -4.98
C GLY A 1 2.20 19.07 -4.66
N TYR A 2 1.78 17.91 -4.24
CA TYR A 2 2.69 16.78 -3.95
C TYR A 2 3.03 16.10 -5.28
N THR A 3 4.19 16.42 -5.83
CA THR A 3 4.63 15.95 -7.15
C THR A 3 5.25 14.56 -7.08
N GLU A 4 5.42 13.89 -8.22
CA GLU A 4 6.14 12.61 -8.32
C GLU A 4 7.55 12.69 -7.72
N ALA A 5 8.28 13.76 -8.02
CA ALA A 5 9.61 14.01 -7.45
C ALA A 5 9.58 14.12 -5.92
N ALA A 6 8.52 14.72 -5.36
CA ALA A 6 8.33 14.80 -3.92
C ALA A 6 8.06 13.43 -3.29
N VAL A 7 7.27 12.56 -3.97
CA VAL A 7 7.03 11.17 -3.53
C VAL A 7 8.33 10.39 -3.51
N ILE A 8 9.13 10.47 -4.58
CA ILE A 8 10.42 9.78 -4.67
C ILE A 8 11.38 10.26 -3.59
N ALA A 9 11.42 11.57 -3.33
CA ALA A 9 12.28 12.15 -2.30
C ALA A 9 11.87 11.69 -0.88
N ASP A 10 10.54 11.58 -0.60
CA ASP A 10 10.00 11.22 0.71
C ASP A 10 10.03 9.70 0.94
N LYS A 11 9.55 8.91 -0.02
CA LYS A 11 9.37 7.45 0.12
C LYS A 11 10.50 6.62 -0.48
N GLY A 12 11.32 7.21 -1.33
CA GLY A 12 12.41 6.51 -2.02
C GLY A 12 11.96 5.61 -3.17
N VAL A 13 10.68 5.58 -3.50
CA VAL A 13 10.07 4.79 -4.59
C VAL A 13 9.17 5.68 -5.45
N THR A 14 8.84 5.24 -6.65
CA THR A 14 7.92 5.97 -7.54
C THR A 14 6.46 5.86 -7.03
N PRO A 15 5.56 6.79 -7.41
CA PRO A 15 4.15 6.69 -7.06
C PRO A 15 3.52 5.35 -7.46
N ALA A 16 3.91 4.78 -8.59
CA ALA A 16 3.43 3.48 -9.06
C ALA A 16 3.85 2.32 -8.14
N GLN A 17 4.95 2.47 -7.41
CA GLN A 17 5.46 1.47 -6.47
C GLN A 17 4.92 1.63 -5.03
N ILE A 18 4.08 2.62 -4.75
CA ILE A 18 3.50 2.81 -3.41
C ILE A 18 2.68 1.60 -2.94
N PRO A 19 1.84 0.96 -3.78
CA PRO A 19 1.16 -0.27 -3.38
C PRO A 19 2.13 -1.41 -3.03
N ASP A 20 3.22 -1.54 -3.79
CA ASP A 20 4.28 -2.52 -3.52
C ASP A 20 5.00 -2.25 -2.20
N LEU A 21 5.31 -0.98 -1.93
CA LEU A 21 5.92 -0.56 -0.67
C LEU A 21 5.01 -0.90 0.52
N LYS A 22 3.71 -0.57 0.43
CA LYS A 22 2.72 -0.92 1.45
C LYS A 22 2.50 -2.43 1.57
N GLY A 23 2.67 -3.17 0.49
CA GLY A 23 2.65 -4.63 0.51
C GLY A 23 3.73 -5.23 1.41
N ILE A 24 4.94 -4.64 1.40
CA ILE A 24 6.06 -5.14 2.21
C ILE A 24 6.13 -4.47 3.58
N GLU A 25 6.09 -3.15 3.65
CA GLU A 25 6.20 -2.41 4.92
C GLU A 25 4.95 -2.49 5.78
N GLY A 26 3.79 -2.67 5.15
CA GLY A 26 2.51 -2.48 5.78
C GLY A 26 2.11 -1.02 5.90
N ASP A 27 1.01 -0.77 6.58
CA ASP A 27 0.53 0.56 6.95
C ASP A 27 -0.16 0.51 8.30
N ASN A 28 0.47 1.09 9.31
CA ASN A 28 -0.07 1.08 10.67
C ASN A 28 -1.37 1.91 10.80
N SER A 29 -1.56 2.94 9.97
CA SER A 29 -2.77 3.77 10.00
C SER A 29 -4.00 3.00 9.54
N ASP A 30 -3.82 2.11 8.58
CA ASP A 30 -4.87 1.29 7.97
C ASP A 30 -4.85 -0.17 8.46
N HIS A 31 -3.99 -0.47 9.45
CA HIS A 31 -3.80 -1.83 10.01
C HIS A 31 -3.35 -2.89 9.00
N TYR A 32 -2.59 -2.50 7.98
CA TYR A 32 -1.97 -3.47 7.08
C TYR A 32 -0.68 -4.01 7.71
N PRO A 33 -0.57 -5.33 7.97
CA PRO A 33 0.58 -5.87 8.66
C PRO A 33 1.87 -5.84 7.82
N GLY A 34 1.77 -5.93 6.49
CA GLY A 34 2.92 -6.12 5.62
C GLY A 34 3.70 -7.38 5.95
N VAL A 35 4.97 -7.42 5.58
CA VAL A 35 5.88 -8.51 5.92
C VAL A 35 6.67 -8.14 7.18
N ARG A 36 6.51 -8.92 8.24
CA ARG A 36 7.15 -8.64 9.53
C ARG A 36 8.67 -8.58 9.42
N ASN A 37 9.28 -7.58 10.05
CA ASN A 37 10.74 -7.40 10.15
C ASN A 37 11.45 -7.15 8.80
N VAL A 38 10.76 -6.66 7.78
CA VAL A 38 11.32 -6.42 6.43
C VAL A 38 11.28 -4.95 6.02
N SER A 39 10.61 -4.08 6.77
CA SER A 39 10.39 -2.67 6.39
C SER A 39 11.66 -1.94 5.93
N SER A 40 12.79 -2.11 6.64
CA SER A 40 14.05 -1.46 6.25
C SER A 40 14.66 -1.98 4.93
N ALA A 41 14.22 -3.14 4.45
CA ALA A 41 14.67 -3.72 3.19
C ALA A 41 13.72 -3.44 2.03
N ALA A 42 12.50 -2.96 2.29
CA ALA A 42 11.46 -2.79 1.28
C ALA A 42 11.90 -1.84 0.16
N THR A 43 12.29 -0.61 0.51
CA THR A 43 12.72 0.39 -0.47
C THR A 43 13.92 -0.05 -1.31
N PRO A 44 15.05 -0.57 -0.74
CA PRO A 44 16.15 -1.09 -1.52
C PRO A 44 15.75 -2.24 -2.47
N LEU A 45 14.93 -3.18 -2.00
CA LEU A 45 14.46 -4.29 -2.83
C LEU A 45 13.55 -3.82 -3.96
N LEU A 46 12.65 -2.87 -3.70
CA LEU A 46 11.77 -2.33 -4.74
C LEU A 46 12.52 -1.51 -5.78
N LYS A 47 13.59 -0.82 -5.40
CA LYS A 47 14.47 -0.13 -6.36
C LYS A 47 15.15 -1.11 -7.31
N GLU A 48 15.58 -2.26 -6.79
CA GLU A 48 16.29 -3.29 -7.58
C GLU A 48 15.33 -4.10 -8.46
N TYR A 49 14.25 -4.60 -7.87
CA TYR A 49 13.34 -5.54 -8.54
C TYR A 49 12.07 -4.93 -9.13
N GLY A 50 11.80 -3.66 -8.86
CA GLY A 50 10.70 -2.89 -9.41
C GLY A 50 9.34 -3.13 -8.73
N SER A 51 9.05 -4.35 -8.29
CA SER A 51 7.76 -4.74 -7.68
C SER A 51 7.90 -5.87 -6.67
N VAL A 52 6.83 -6.12 -5.91
CA VAL A 52 6.73 -7.28 -5.01
C VAL A 52 6.89 -8.58 -5.79
N GLU A 53 6.27 -8.69 -6.95
CA GLU A 53 6.39 -9.87 -7.81
C GLU A 53 7.82 -10.09 -8.28
N GLY A 54 8.54 -9.02 -8.63
CA GLY A 54 9.96 -9.09 -9.02
C GLY A 54 10.85 -9.60 -7.90
N ILE A 55 10.60 -9.17 -6.66
CA ILE A 55 11.32 -9.65 -5.47
C ILE A 55 11.08 -11.15 -5.29
N TYR A 56 9.82 -11.59 -5.36
CA TYR A 56 9.49 -13.01 -5.18
C TYR A 56 9.98 -13.88 -6.35
N ALA A 57 10.02 -13.37 -7.57
CA ALA A 57 10.62 -14.09 -8.70
C ALA A 57 12.12 -14.35 -8.48
N ALA A 58 12.86 -13.38 -7.91
CA ALA A 58 14.26 -13.57 -7.56
C ALA A 58 14.45 -14.59 -6.42
N ILE A 59 13.53 -14.62 -5.45
CA ILE A 59 13.54 -15.61 -4.37
C ILE A 59 13.24 -17.01 -4.92
N ASP A 60 12.23 -17.14 -5.78
CA ASP A 60 11.80 -18.41 -6.37
C ASP A 60 12.90 -19.02 -7.27
N ALA A 61 13.68 -18.19 -7.96
CA ALA A 61 14.80 -18.63 -8.78
C ALA A 61 15.89 -19.34 -7.97
N CYS A 62 16.01 -19.05 -6.67
CA CYS A 62 16.98 -19.62 -5.75
C CYS A 62 16.38 -20.68 -4.82
N GLU A 63 15.07 -20.92 -4.90
CA GLU A 63 14.36 -21.79 -3.95
C GLU A 63 14.82 -23.24 -4.06
N GLY A 64 15.19 -23.80 -2.91
CA GLY A 64 15.69 -25.18 -2.82
C GLY A 64 17.21 -25.33 -2.94
N ASP A 65 17.95 -24.28 -3.32
CA ASP A 65 19.41 -24.26 -3.32
C ASP A 65 19.96 -23.31 -2.26
N ALA A 66 20.40 -23.87 -1.13
CA ALA A 66 20.96 -23.09 -0.02
C ALA A 66 22.21 -22.27 -0.41
N LYS A 67 22.92 -22.67 -1.48
CA LYS A 67 24.08 -21.95 -1.97
C LYS A 67 23.65 -20.69 -2.76
N GLU A 68 22.63 -20.81 -3.58
CA GLU A 68 22.06 -19.69 -4.32
C GLU A 68 21.32 -18.72 -3.40
N GLU A 69 20.59 -19.20 -2.40
CA GLU A 69 19.99 -18.33 -1.38
C GLU A 69 21.03 -17.50 -0.61
N LYS A 70 22.20 -18.10 -0.29
CA LYS A 70 23.30 -17.37 0.32
C LYS A 70 23.91 -16.34 -0.63
N ALA A 71 24.04 -16.67 -1.92
CA ALA A 71 24.56 -15.75 -2.93
C ALA A 71 23.59 -14.56 -3.13
N LEU A 72 22.28 -14.83 -3.18
CA LEU A 72 21.26 -13.80 -3.25
C LEU A 72 21.34 -12.84 -2.06
N PHE A 73 21.46 -13.38 -0.86
CA PHE A 73 21.61 -12.53 0.33
C PHE A 73 22.94 -11.77 0.34
N ALA A 74 24.03 -12.36 -0.11
CA ALA A 74 25.31 -11.65 -0.24
C ALA A 74 25.18 -10.47 -1.20
N PHE A 75 24.51 -10.64 -2.33
CA PHE A 75 24.19 -9.55 -3.24
C PHE A 75 23.35 -8.44 -2.57
N TRP A 76 22.28 -8.79 -1.86
CA TRP A 76 21.46 -7.83 -1.14
C TRP A 76 22.24 -7.05 -0.07
N LYS A 77 23.15 -7.73 0.61
CA LYS A 77 24.00 -7.11 1.63
C LYS A 77 25.00 -6.14 1.01
N ASP A 78 25.71 -6.56 -0.03
CA ASP A 78 26.82 -5.81 -0.59
C ASP A 78 26.36 -4.70 -1.53
N SER A 79 25.32 -4.95 -2.34
CA SER A 79 24.82 -3.99 -3.33
C SER A 79 23.68 -3.11 -2.82
N LEU A 80 22.79 -3.67 -1.97
CA LEU A 80 21.61 -2.93 -1.48
C LEU A 80 21.77 -2.45 -0.03
N GLY A 81 22.86 -2.81 0.65
CA GLY A 81 23.13 -2.41 2.03
C GLY A 81 22.19 -3.06 3.08
N ILE A 82 21.56 -4.19 2.75
CA ILE A 82 20.61 -4.87 3.64
C ILE A 82 21.42 -5.69 4.67
N LYS A 83 21.45 -5.20 5.90
CA LYS A 83 22.30 -5.77 6.97
C LYS A 83 21.83 -7.13 7.49
N ARG A 84 20.52 -7.39 7.49
CA ARG A 84 19.90 -8.64 7.99
C ARG A 84 19.12 -9.29 6.86
N SER A 85 19.29 -10.59 6.67
CA SER A 85 18.57 -11.31 5.62
C SER A 85 17.06 -11.24 5.82
N PRO A 86 16.31 -10.66 4.88
CA PRO A 86 14.87 -10.66 4.91
C PRO A 86 14.25 -11.92 4.29
N LEU A 87 15.07 -12.83 3.74
CA LEU A 87 14.65 -13.94 2.90
C LEU A 87 13.57 -14.82 3.55
N ASN A 88 13.81 -15.30 4.77
CA ASN A 88 12.87 -16.16 5.47
C ASN A 88 11.57 -15.42 5.83
N ALA A 89 11.67 -14.15 6.20
CA ALA A 89 10.51 -13.31 6.50
C ALA A 89 9.68 -13.06 5.25
N LEU A 90 10.32 -12.76 4.11
CA LEU A 90 9.65 -12.62 2.82
C LEU A 90 8.95 -13.91 2.39
N LYS A 91 9.63 -15.06 2.49
CA LYS A 91 9.01 -16.36 2.18
C LYS A 91 7.78 -16.63 3.04
N ALA A 92 7.86 -16.40 4.35
CA ALA A 92 6.77 -16.62 5.28
C ALA A 92 5.61 -15.61 5.07
N GLY A 93 5.93 -14.36 4.73
CA GLY A 93 4.96 -13.26 4.58
C GLY A 93 4.45 -13.04 3.15
N ARG A 94 4.68 -13.98 2.21
CA ARG A 94 4.28 -13.82 0.80
C ARG A 94 2.79 -13.51 0.62
N ALA A 95 1.93 -14.25 1.31
CA ALA A 95 0.49 -14.04 1.24
C ALA A 95 0.08 -12.68 1.80
N ASP A 96 0.69 -12.26 2.91
CA ASP A 96 0.43 -10.95 3.52
C ASP A 96 0.90 -9.82 2.61
N ALA A 97 2.07 -9.95 1.97
CA ALA A 97 2.57 -8.97 1.01
C ALA A 97 1.63 -8.79 -0.17
N ALA A 98 1.14 -9.90 -0.75
CA ALA A 98 0.21 -9.87 -1.87
C ALA A 98 -1.14 -9.25 -1.48
N LEU A 99 -1.68 -9.64 -0.32
CA LEU A 99 -2.93 -9.09 0.21
C LEU A 99 -2.82 -7.59 0.49
N CYS A 100 -1.76 -7.16 1.19
CA CYS A 100 -1.56 -5.76 1.54
C CYS A 100 -1.34 -4.90 0.28
N LYS A 101 -0.61 -5.41 -0.72
CA LYS A 101 -0.49 -4.74 -2.03
C LYS A 101 -1.84 -4.58 -2.72
N ASP A 102 -2.66 -5.63 -2.76
CA ASP A 102 -4.01 -5.58 -3.38
C ASP A 102 -4.90 -4.56 -2.67
N LEU A 103 -4.90 -4.54 -1.34
CA LEU A 103 -5.65 -3.58 -0.53
C LEU A 103 -5.16 -2.14 -0.72
N ALA A 104 -3.86 -1.93 -0.91
CA ALA A 104 -3.27 -0.61 -1.15
C ALA A 104 -3.45 -0.13 -2.61
N THR A 105 -3.87 -1.01 -3.52
CA THR A 105 -4.06 -0.68 -4.92
C THR A 105 -5.40 0.00 -5.15
N ILE A 106 -5.37 1.25 -5.63
CA ILE A 106 -6.59 2.00 -5.95
C ILE A 106 -7.22 1.41 -7.21
N ARG A 107 -8.44 0.94 -7.09
CA ARG A 107 -9.24 0.43 -8.21
C ARG A 107 -10.16 1.53 -8.72
N LEU A 108 -9.98 1.93 -9.98
CA LEU A 108 -10.77 3.01 -10.60
C LEU A 108 -12.17 2.55 -11.03
N TYR A 109 -12.37 1.25 -11.22
CA TYR A 109 -13.61 0.67 -11.76
C TYR A 109 -14.20 -0.35 -10.78
N CYS A 110 -14.57 0.12 -9.58
CA CYS A 110 -15.20 -0.74 -8.56
C CYS A 110 -16.68 -0.99 -8.80
N PHE A 111 -17.33 -0.13 -9.62
CA PHE A 111 -18.75 -0.20 -9.90
C PHE A 111 -18.99 -0.17 -11.40
N SER A 112 -20.00 -0.91 -11.87
CA SER A 112 -20.55 -0.66 -13.19
C SER A 112 -21.28 0.68 -13.20
N GLU A 113 -21.24 1.40 -14.32
CA GLU A 113 -21.97 2.67 -14.50
C GLU A 113 -23.47 2.49 -14.19
N ASP A 114 -24.00 1.31 -14.42
CA ASP A 114 -25.42 0.96 -14.16
C ASP A 114 -25.82 1.13 -12.68
N LEU A 115 -24.88 1.01 -11.72
CA LEU A 115 -25.18 1.24 -10.30
C LEU A 115 -25.48 2.71 -9.97
N LEU A 116 -25.01 3.63 -10.80
CA LEU A 116 -25.21 5.08 -10.64
C LEU A 116 -26.32 5.61 -11.54
N THR A 117 -26.74 4.85 -12.57
CA THR A 117 -27.85 5.22 -13.43
C THR A 117 -29.16 5.17 -12.65
N GLY A 118 -29.98 6.22 -12.80
CA GLY A 118 -31.25 6.34 -12.08
C GLY A 118 -31.12 6.83 -10.63
N LYS A 119 -29.92 7.18 -10.14
CA LYS A 119 -29.77 7.88 -8.86
C LYS A 119 -30.01 9.35 -9.06
N GLU A 120 -31.18 9.82 -8.62
CA GLU A 120 -31.45 11.25 -8.55
C GLU A 120 -30.66 11.91 -7.42
N TYR A 121 -29.92 12.95 -7.74
CA TYR A 121 -29.32 13.80 -6.72
C TYR A 121 -30.42 14.59 -6.03
N ARG A 122 -30.68 14.27 -4.76
CA ARG A 122 -31.65 15.01 -3.96
C ARG A 122 -30.93 16.03 -3.09
N THR A 123 -31.14 17.31 -3.36
CA THR A 123 -30.76 18.36 -2.42
C THR A 123 -31.77 18.41 -1.29
N CYS A 124 -31.32 18.51 -0.06
CA CYS A 124 -32.20 18.85 1.06
C CYS A 124 -32.01 20.33 1.43
N LYS A 125 -33.06 20.95 1.98
CA LYS A 125 -32.93 22.29 2.55
C LYS A 125 -31.98 22.25 3.73
N ILE A 126 -31.12 23.26 3.87
CA ILE A 126 -30.09 23.33 4.93
C ILE A 126 -30.72 23.16 6.32
N ALA A 127 -31.84 23.81 6.57
CA ALA A 127 -32.58 23.67 7.83
C ALA A 127 -33.02 22.23 8.14
N GLU A 128 -33.48 21.48 7.12
CA GLU A 128 -33.87 20.08 7.29
C GLU A 128 -32.65 19.17 7.53
N PHE A 129 -31.56 19.48 6.84
CA PHE A 129 -30.30 18.77 7.05
C PHE A 129 -29.76 18.98 8.47
N ASN A 130 -29.66 20.23 8.92
CA ASN A 130 -29.23 20.58 10.25
C ASN A 130 -30.15 19.96 11.34
N LYS A 131 -31.45 19.92 11.11
CA LYS A 131 -32.42 19.27 12.02
C LYS A 131 -32.17 17.76 12.14
N LYS A 132 -31.78 17.10 11.03
CA LYS A 132 -31.40 15.68 11.06
C LYS A 132 -30.09 15.47 11.84
N LEU A 133 -29.09 16.33 11.62
CA LEU A 133 -27.83 16.28 12.36
C LEU A 133 -28.06 16.48 13.87
N LEU A 134 -28.91 17.42 14.25
CA LEU A 134 -29.27 17.66 15.64
C LEU A 134 -29.89 16.41 16.32
N ARG A 135 -30.78 15.70 15.62
CA ARG A 135 -31.36 14.44 16.12
C ARG A 135 -30.31 13.33 16.36
N LEU A 136 -29.19 13.39 15.61
CA LEU A 136 -28.05 12.48 15.75
C LEU A 136 -27.00 12.97 16.75
N GLY A 137 -27.24 14.13 17.40
CA GLY A 137 -26.29 14.75 18.34
C GLY A 137 -25.06 15.36 17.67
N ILE A 138 -25.08 15.57 16.33
CA ILE A 138 -23.97 16.11 15.56
C ILE A 138 -24.19 17.60 15.34
N GLN A 139 -23.38 18.45 15.97
CA GLN A 139 -23.44 19.92 15.82
C GLN A 139 -22.26 20.51 15.02
N SER A 140 -21.12 19.82 15.03
CA SER A 140 -19.89 20.28 14.37
C SER A 140 -19.97 20.32 12.83
N ALA A 141 -20.96 19.68 12.24
CA ALA A 141 -21.17 19.61 10.79
C ALA A 141 -22.36 20.46 10.31
N PHE A 142 -22.86 21.38 11.12
CA PHE A 142 -23.96 22.26 10.71
C PHE A 142 -23.52 23.18 9.57
N LEU A 143 -24.37 23.25 8.55
CA LEU A 143 -24.19 24.19 7.45
C LEU A 143 -24.76 25.56 7.82
N PRO A 144 -24.08 26.66 7.44
CA PRO A 144 -24.59 28.00 7.68
C PRO A 144 -25.87 28.21 6.85
N GLU A 145 -26.87 28.85 7.45
CA GLU A 145 -28.05 29.36 6.75
C GLU A 145 -27.69 30.74 6.20
N PHE A 146 -27.78 30.89 4.87
CA PHE A 146 -27.54 32.16 4.16
C PHE A 146 -28.88 32.90 3.93
#